data_a1d113e33e1191a1569771b5e5cf7aa5
#
_entry.id   a1d113e33e1191a1569771b5e5cf7aa5
#
_cell.length_a   1.000
_cell.length_b   1.000
_cell.length_c   1.000
_cell.angle_alpha   90.00
_cell.angle_beta   90.00
_cell.angle_gamma   90.00
#
_symmetry.space_group_name_H-M   'P 1'
#
loop_
_entity.id
_entity.type
_entity.pdbx_description
1 polymer ?
#
loop_
_entity_poly.entity_id
_entity_poly.type
_entity_poly.pdbx_seq_one_letter_code
_entity_poly.pdbx_strand_id
1 'polypeptide(L)'
;MSYMMCSRITFPANKRREELVIYTISSVHIESSWKMLTDSAEIVLPRRIKYFAGKDLKELLSAGDQVKIELGYDSNLYTEFEGYISLIGWGVPVTIRCEDEMYNLKRKTVSYSAKNVTLKKLLADVAKGYEVKTNYDAELGAVRYSSRTVAEILNDIRKKTNLHCYFIGKVLYCGNVYSETVSYTHLT
;
A
#
# COMPACT_ATOMS: atom_id res chain seq x y z
N MET A 1 4.04 32.55 13.74
CA MET A 1 4.51 31.99 12.46
C MET A 1 3.37 31.25 11.83
N SER A 2 3.09 31.50 10.55
CA SER A 2 2.05 30.75 9.80
C SER A 2 2.76 29.65 9.02
N TYR A 3 2.43 28.39 9.27
CA TYR A 3 2.95 27.25 8.49
C TYR A 3 2.12 27.09 7.23
N MET A 4 2.78 26.94 6.08
CA MET A 4 2.12 26.68 4.81
C MET A 4 2.13 25.16 4.55
N MET A 5 0.95 24.53 4.49
CA MET A 5 0.82 23.14 4.07
C MET A 5 1.25 22.98 2.62
N CYS A 6 2.08 21.97 2.36
CA CYS A 6 2.57 21.61 1.04
C CYS A 6 2.29 20.15 0.75
N SER A 7 1.99 19.86 -0.50
CA SER A 7 1.78 18.49 -0.98
C SER A 7 2.51 18.27 -2.31
N ARG A 8 2.97 17.06 -2.53
CA ARG A 8 3.52 16.59 -3.80
C ARG A 8 3.04 15.17 -4.06
N ILE A 9 2.25 15.00 -5.13
CA ILE A 9 1.77 13.72 -5.58
C ILE A 9 2.55 13.36 -6.83
N THR A 10 3.35 12.31 -6.75
CA THR A 10 4.19 11.86 -7.86
C THR A 10 3.66 10.53 -8.40
N PHE A 11 3.39 10.51 -9.67
CA PHE A 11 3.13 9.29 -10.43
C PHE A 11 4.37 8.99 -11.28
N PRO A 12 5.21 8.02 -10.91
CA PRO A 12 6.46 7.73 -11.61
C PRO A 12 6.25 7.44 -13.09
N ALA A 13 7.28 7.67 -13.89
CA ALA A 13 7.29 7.35 -15.31
C ALA A 13 6.96 5.86 -15.54
N ASN A 14 6.20 5.59 -16.58
CA ASN A 14 5.87 4.24 -17.02
C ASN A 14 5.95 4.12 -18.55
N LYS A 15 5.58 2.97 -19.12
CA LYS A 15 5.64 2.72 -20.57
C LYS A 15 4.74 3.65 -21.40
N ARG A 16 3.77 4.33 -20.78
CA ARG A 16 2.75 5.15 -21.46
C ARG A 16 3.01 6.66 -21.34
N ARG A 17 3.71 7.08 -20.29
CA ARG A 17 3.96 8.49 -19.99
C ARG A 17 5.24 8.68 -19.20
N GLU A 18 5.75 9.91 -19.24
CA GLU A 18 6.79 10.40 -18.33
C GLU A 18 6.24 10.57 -16.91
N GLU A 19 7.11 10.92 -15.98
CA GLU A 19 6.72 11.23 -14.60
C GLU A 19 5.71 12.39 -14.58
N LEU A 20 4.65 12.23 -13.80
CA LEU A 20 3.63 13.23 -13.57
C LEU A 20 3.66 13.66 -12.12
N VAL A 21 3.82 14.96 -11.87
CA VAL A 21 3.83 15.52 -10.51
C VAL A 21 2.71 16.54 -10.37
N ILE A 22 1.89 16.39 -9.33
CA ILE A 22 0.79 17.29 -9.00
C ILE A 22 1.07 17.89 -7.62
N TYR A 23 1.12 19.24 -7.55
CA TYR A 23 1.34 19.99 -6.31
C TYR A 23 0.05 20.52 -5.69
N THR A 24 -1.02 20.62 -6.48
CA THR A 24 -2.29 21.18 -6.02
C THR A 24 -3.35 20.10 -5.96
N ILE A 25 -3.82 19.81 -4.76
CA ILE A 25 -4.90 18.86 -4.48
C ILE A 25 -6.00 19.57 -3.69
N SER A 26 -7.23 19.06 -3.73
CA SER A 26 -8.32 19.53 -2.87
C SER A 26 -8.22 18.92 -1.47
N SER A 27 -7.97 17.62 -1.41
CA SER A 27 -7.74 16.89 -0.16
C SER A 27 -6.98 15.60 -0.42
N VAL A 28 -6.34 15.08 0.61
CA VAL A 28 -5.82 13.73 0.68
C VAL A 28 -6.20 13.13 2.02
N HIS A 29 -6.63 11.89 1.99
CA HIS A 29 -6.90 11.09 3.17
C HIS A 29 -6.08 9.82 3.09
N ILE A 30 -5.28 9.53 4.12
CA ILE A 30 -4.43 8.33 4.22
C ILE A 30 -4.88 7.56 5.45
N GLU A 31 -5.15 6.29 5.27
CA GLU A 31 -5.51 5.37 6.33
C GLU A 31 -4.49 4.25 6.37
N SER A 32 -3.71 4.21 7.44
CA SER A 32 -2.68 3.21 7.69
C SER A 32 -2.85 2.62 9.07
N SER A 33 -2.90 1.30 9.17
CA SER A 33 -3.06 0.61 10.43
C SER A 33 -2.56 -0.83 10.34
N TRP A 34 -1.73 -1.23 11.30
CA TRP A 34 -1.33 -2.62 11.47
C TRP A 34 -2.50 -3.60 11.65
N LYS A 35 -3.69 -3.10 12.02
CA LYS A 35 -4.93 -3.89 12.12
C LYS A 35 -5.55 -4.19 10.77
N MET A 36 -5.21 -3.42 9.75
CA MET A 36 -5.72 -3.60 8.39
C MET A 36 -4.70 -4.36 7.55
N LEU A 37 -5.20 -5.13 6.59
CA LEU A 37 -4.35 -5.86 5.65
C LEU A 37 -3.76 -4.93 4.59
N THR A 38 -4.43 -3.82 4.32
CA THR A 38 -4.11 -2.89 3.23
C THR A 38 -4.18 -1.47 3.75
N ASP A 39 -3.12 -0.71 3.60
CA ASP A 39 -3.16 0.72 3.76
C ASP A 39 -3.75 1.37 2.51
N SER A 40 -4.48 2.45 2.69
CA SER A 40 -5.17 3.13 1.60
C SER A 40 -4.96 4.63 1.63
N ALA A 41 -5.05 5.24 0.45
CA ALA A 41 -5.09 6.68 0.30
C ALA A 41 -6.17 7.09 -0.69
N GLU A 42 -6.83 8.20 -0.42
CA GLU A 42 -7.76 8.84 -1.35
C GLU A 42 -7.30 10.26 -1.63
N ILE A 43 -7.09 10.58 -2.90
CA ILE A 43 -6.68 11.89 -3.38
C ILE A 43 -7.86 12.50 -4.12
N VAL A 44 -8.25 13.72 -3.76
CA VAL A 44 -9.28 14.49 -4.45
C VAL A 44 -8.61 15.65 -5.18
N LEU A 45 -8.75 15.67 -6.49
CA LEU A 45 -8.19 16.74 -7.32
C LEU A 45 -9.16 17.93 -7.40
N PRO A 46 -8.65 19.17 -7.57
CA PRO A 46 -9.48 20.34 -7.77
C PRO A 46 -10.40 20.19 -8.99
N ARG A 47 -11.62 20.71 -8.90
CA ARG A 47 -12.65 20.61 -9.97
C ARG A 47 -12.19 21.11 -11.33
N ARG A 48 -11.21 21.99 -11.38
CA ARG A 48 -10.71 22.60 -12.64
C ARG A 48 -9.55 21.85 -13.27
N ILE A 49 -9.00 20.81 -12.60
CA ILE A 49 -7.93 19.98 -13.17
C ILE A 49 -8.57 18.90 -14.04
N LYS A 50 -8.74 19.17 -15.32
CA LYS A 50 -9.10 18.17 -16.35
C LYS A 50 -7.91 17.80 -17.23
N TYR A 51 -6.99 18.73 -17.41
CA TYR A 51 -5.86 18.61 -18.30
C TYR A 51 -4.57 18.85 -17.55
N PHE A 52 -3.55 18.08 -17.87
CA PHE A 52 -2.20 18.27 -17.42
C PHE A 52 -1.26 18.23 -18.62
N ALA A 53 -0.43 19.28 -18.78
CA ALA A 53 0.45 19.44 -19.94
C ALA A 53 -0.29 19.28 -21.30
N GLY A 54 -1.54 19.75 -21.39
CA GLY A 54 -2.35 19.69 -22.62
C GLY A 54 -3.02 18.34 -22.89
N LYS A 55 -2.85 17.33 -22.03
CA LYS A 55 -3.47 16.01 -22.16
C LYS A 55 -4.58 15.82 -21.12
N ASP A 56 -5.60 15.05 -21.45
CA ASP A 56 -6.64 14.64 -20.50
C ASP A 56 -6.03 13.70 -19.43
N LEU A 57 -6.36 13.91 -18.17
CA LEU A 57 -5.93 13.03 -17.09
C LEU A 57 -6.34 11.57 -17.29
N LYS A 58 -7.44 11.32 -18.03
CA LYS A 58 -7.88 9.96 -18.38
C LYS A 58 -6.88 9.21 -19.27
N GLU A 59 -6.11 9.94 -20.07
CA GLU A 59 -5.06 9.36 -20.91
C GLU A 59 -3.77 9.12 -20.12
N LEU A 60 -3.57 9.90 -19.06
CA LEU A 60 -2.33 9.90 -18.27
C LEU A 60 -2.36 8.90 -17.12
N LEU A 61 -3.50 8.69 -16.47
CA LEU A 61 -3.63 7.88 -15.26
C LEU A 61 -4.49 6.63 -15.50
N SER A 62 -4.07 5.53 -14.91
CA SER A 62 -4.81 4.26 -14.95
C SER A 62 -4.64 3.49 -13.65
N ALA A 63 -5.59 2.60 -13.35
CA ALA A 63 -5.43 1.63 -12.27
C ALA A 63 -4.16 0.79 -12.49
N GLY A 64 -3.40 0.58 -11.42
CA GLY A 64 -2.09 -0.09 -11.43
C GLY A 64 -0.90 0.84 -11.59
N ASP A 65 -1.09 2.13 -11.88
CA ASP A 65 0.02 3.09 -11.86
C ASP A 65 0.51 3.30 -10.43
N GLN A 66 1.82 3.41 -10.28
CA GLN A 66 2.44 3.73 -9.00
C GLN A 66 2.14 5.18 -8.61
N VAL A 67 2.04 5.41 -7.31
CA VAL A 67 1.83 6.72 -6.72
C VAL A 67 2.67 6.87 -5.47
N LYS A 68 3.23 8.08 -5.28
CA LYS A 68 3.90 8.52 -4.07
C LYS A 68 3.25 9.81 -3.60
N ILE A 69 2.88 9.84 -2.32
CA ILE A 69 2.25 10.99 -1.68
C ILE A 69 3.22 11.53 -0.64
N GLU A 70 3.59 12.77 -0.81
CA GLU A 70 4.45 13.49 0.11
C GLU A 70 3.69 14.72 0.64
N LEU A 71 3.68 14.86 1.96
CA LEU A 71 3.02 15.94 2.67
C LEU A 71 4.00 16.64 3.61
N GLY A 72 3.74 17.89 3.92
CA GLY A 72 4.58 18.62 4.86
C GLY A 72 4.22 20.09 4.98
N TYR A 73 5.13 20.85 5.57
CA TYR A 73 5.00 22.28 5.81
C TYR A 73 6.24 23.01 5.34
N ASP A 74 6.06 24.23 4.84
CA ASP A 74 7.13 25.14 4.44
C ASP A 74 8.18 24.49 3.51
N SER A 75 7.70 23.69 2.55
CA SER A 75 8.50 22.93 1.57
C SER A 75 9.28 21.73 2.14
N ASN A 76 9.18 21.43 3.42
CA ASN A 76 9.72 20.19 4.00
C ASN A 76 8.69 19.07 3.80
N LEU A 77 8.91 18.22 2.82
CA LEU A 77 8.02 17.13 2.44
C LEU A 77 8.52 15.79 2.97
N TYR A 78 7.61 15.01 3.53
CA TYR A 78 7.84 13.65 3.98
C TYR A 78 6.96 12.69 3.20
N THR A 79 7.47 11.51 2.90
CA THR A 79 6.69 10.45 2.26
C THR A 79 5.72 9.87 3.26
N GLU A 80 4.43 10.06 3.01
CA GLU A 80 3.35 9.58 3.87
C GLU A 80 2.69 8.31 3.29
N PHE A 81 2.78 8.11 1.97
CA PHE A 81 2.20 6.93 1.32
C PHE A 81 2.92 6.61 0.02
N GLU A 82 3.15 5.32 -0.22
CA GLU A 82 3.59 4.78 -1.50
C GLU A 82 2.72 3.56 -1.85
N GLY A 83 2.27 3.47 -3.09
CA GLY A 83 1.41 2.37 -3.52
C GLY A 83 1.00 2.47 -4.98
N TYR A 84 -0.20 1.99 -5.26
CA TYR A 84 -0.75 1.86 -6.62
C TYR A 84 -2.16 2.42 -6.68
N ILE A 85 -2.52 3.02 -7.79
CA ILE A 85 -3.90 3.43 -8.06
C ILE A 85 -4.77 2.18 -8.14
N SER A 86 -5.76 2.07 -7.27
CA SER A 86 -6.74 0.97 -7.28
C SER A 86 -7.98 1.33 -8.08
N LEU A 87 -8.44 2.58 -7.99
CA LEU A 87 -9.63 3.07 -8.67
C LEU A 87 -9.52 4.56 -8.96
N ILE A 88 -10.04 5.00 -10.11
CA ILE A 88 -10.19 6.42 -10.42
C ILE A 88 -11.67 6.72 -10.67
N GLY A 89 -12.22 7.61 -9.86
CA GLY A 89 -13.55 8.19 -10.06
C GLY A 89 -13.45 9.42 -10.95
N TRP A 90 -13.87 9.29 -12.21
CA TRP A 90 -13.82 10.37 -13.20
C TRP A 90 -14.99 11.38 -13.08
N GLY A 91 -15.53 11.53 -11.90
CA GLY A 91 -16.51 12.57 -11.59
C GLY A 91 -15.89 13.97 -11.50
N VAL A 92 -16.66 14.93 -11.02
CA VAL A 92 -16.18 16.28 -10.69
C VAL A 92 -16.53 16.55 -9.23
N PRO A 93 -15.53 16.54 -8.35
CA PRO A 93 -14.09 16.40 -8.56
C PRO A 93 -13.63 14.98 -8.95
N VAL A 94 -12.44 14.86 -9.53
CA VAL A 94 -11.80 13.57 -9.78
C VAL A 94 -11.26 13.03 -8.45
N THR A 95 -11.55 11.75 -8.17
CA THR A 95 -11.07 11.05 -6.99
C THR A 95 -10.16 9.89 -7.40
N ILE A 96 -9.01 9.74 -6.75
CA ILE A 96 -8.04 8.68 -7.00
C ILE A 96 -7.88 7.90 -5.72
N ARG A 97 -8.26 6.62 -5.74
CA ARG A 97 -8.05 5.69 -4.62
C ARG A 97 -6.81 4.87 -4.87
N CYS A 98 -6.00 4.74 -3.84
CA CYS A 98 -4.72 4.04 -3.88
C CYS A 98 -4.67 3.00 -2.76
N GLU A 99 -3.92 1.94 -3.01
CA GLU A 99 -3.62 0.88 -2.06
C GLU A 99 -2.10 0.67 -2.04
N ASP A 100 -1.58 0.21 -0.90
CA ASP A 100 -0.17 -0.14 -0.72
C ASP A 100 0.26 -1.34 -1.59
N GLU A 101 1.38 -1.99 -1.28
CA GLU A 101 1.87 -3.17 -2.01
C GLU A 101 0.88 -4.35 -1.97
N MET A 102 -0.11 -4.35 -1.08
CA MET A 102 -1.16 -5.37 -1.05
C MET A 102 -2.01 -5.36 -2.34
N TYR A 103 -2.07 -4.24 -3.05
CA TYR A 103 -2.68 -4.15 -4.38
C TYR A 103 -2.16 -5.25 -5.32
N ASN A 104 -0.87 -5.50 -5.32
CA ASN A 104 -0.24 -6.54 -6.15
C ASN A 104 -0.58 -7.94 -5.64
N LEU A 105 -0.57 -8.15 -4.32
CA LEU A 105 -0.88 -9.44 -3.72
C LEU A 105 -2.36 -9.83 -3.84
N LYS A 106 -3.27 -8.86 -3.93
CA LYS A 106 -4.68 -9.09 -4.27
C LYS A 106 -4.90 -9.61 -5.70
N ARG A 107 -3.93 -9.40 -6.59
CA ARG A 107 -3.97 -9.83 -8.01
C ARG A 107 -3.12 -11.07 -8.29
N LYS A 108 -2.22 -11.41 -7.38
CA LYS A 108 -1.35 -12.57 -7.52
C LYS A 108 -2.06 -13.82 -7.01
N THR A 109 -2.50 -14.67 -7.93
CA THR A 109 -3.13 -15.97 -7.61
C THR A 109 -2.08 -17.06 -7.51
N VAL A 110 -2.20 -17.90 -6.49
CA VAL A 110 -1.33 -19.06 -6.25
C VAL A 110 -2.12 -20.28 -5.87
N SER A 111 -1.57 -21.46 -6.19
CA SER A 111 -2.01 -22.73 -5.65
C SER A 111 -0.89 -23.28 -4.78
N TYR A 112 -1.21 -23.66 -3.55
CA TYR A 112 -0.24 -24.15 -2.58
C TYR A 112 -0.80 -25.30 -1.78
N SER A 113 0.00 -26.35 -1.57
CA SER A 113 -0.37 -27.49 -0.76
C SER A 113 0.84 -28.03 -0.01
N ALA A 114 0.70 -28.20 1.30
CA ALA A 114 1.71 -28.81 2.15
C ALA A 114 1.04 -29.58 3.29
N LYS A 115 1.64 -30.72 3.70
CA LYS A 115 1.17 -31.53 4.83
C LYS A 115 1.54 -30.93 6.18
N ASN A 116 2.73 -30.33 6.24
CA ASN A 116 3.23 -29.58 7.40
C ASN A 116 3.98 -28.36 6.88
N VAL A 117 3.59 -27.19 7.34
CA VAL A 117 4.23 -25.95 6.94
C VAL A 117 4.24 -24.96 8.11
N THR A 118 5.35 -24.26 8.26
CA THR A 118 5.43 -23.12 9.18
C THR A 118 5.00 -21.84 8.46
N LEU A 119 4.61 -20.84 9.25
CA LEU A 119 4.21 -19.52 8.74
C LEU A 119 5.31 -18.91 7.86
N LYS A 120 6.55 -18.92 8.33
CA LYS A 120 7.70 -18.36 7.61
C LYS A 120 7.88 -18.99 6.24
N LYS A 121 7.79 -20.33 6.17
CA LYS A 121 7.93 -21.06 4.91
C LYS A 121 6.77 -20.77 3.96
N LEU A 122 5.54 -20.76 4.45
CA LEU A 122 4.37 -20.43 3.64
C LEU A 122 4.48 -19.03 3.05
N LEU A 123 4.83 -18.05 3.89
CA LEU A 123 4.98 -16.65 3.43
C LEU A 123 6.08 -16.51 2.37
N ALA A 124 7.25 -17.16 2.57
CA ALA A 124 8.33 -17.15 1.59
C ALA A 124 7.90 -17.76 0.24
N ASP A 125 7.06 -18.79 0.27
CA ASP A 125 6.59 -19.47 -0.94
C ASP A 125 5.50 -18.67 -1.68
N VAL A 126 4.55 -18.05 -0.97
CA VAL A 126 3.40 -17.37 -1.58
C VAL A 126 3.70 -15.91 -1.92
N ALA A 127 4.45 -15.21 -1.06
CA ALA A 127 4.80 -13.81 -1.23
C ALA A 127 6.16 -13.61 -1.96
N LYS A 128 6.53 -14.51 -2.87
CA LYS A 128 7.76 -14.42 -3.65
C LYS A 128 7.91 -13.04 -4.31
N GLY A 129 9.08 -12.44 -4.11
CA GLY A 129 9.41 -11.10 -4.63
C GLY A 129 9.32 -10.00 -3.58
N TYR A 130 8.86 -10.31 -2.37
CA TYR A 130 8.85 -9.41 -1.23
C TYR A 130 9.79 -9.89 -0.13
N GLU A 131 10.40 -8.96 0.57
CA GLU A 131 11.04 -9.24 1.85
C GLU A 131 9.93 -9.50 2.88
N VAL A 132 10.05 -10.62 3.61
CA VAL A 132 9.08 -11.02 4.63
C VAL A 132 9.76 -11.00 5.98
N LYS A 133 9.18 -10.25 6.93
CA LYS A 133 9.58 -10.24 8.34
C LYS A 133 8.51 -10.83 9.22
N THR A 134 8.87 -11.78 10.05
CA THR A 134 7.99 -12.36 11.06
C THR A 134 8.74 -12.52 12.36
N ASN A 135 8.10 -12.15 13.46
CA ASN A 135 8.60 -12.31 14.83
C ASN A 135 8.08 -13.60 15.49
N TYR A 136 7.25 -14.36 14.78
CA TYR A 136 6.68 -15.60 15.28
C TYR A 136 6.51 -16.62 14.15
N ASP A 137 7.14 -17.79 14.28
CA ASP A 137 7.02 -18.85 13.29
C ASP A 137 6.02 -19.91 13.79
N ALA A 138 4.74 -19.67 13.51
CA ALA A 138 3.66 -20.59 13.87
C ALA A 138 3.68 -21.84 13.00
N GLU A 139 3.47 -23.00 13.59
CA GLU A 139 3.16 -24.23 12.87
C GLU A 139 1.69 -24.18 12.41
N LEU A 140 1.49 -24.18 11.09
CA LEU A 140 0.17 -24.12 10.49
C LEU A 140 -0.41 -25.50 10.16
N GLY A 141 0.41 -26.57 10.29
CA GLY A 141 0.02 -27.94 9.96
C GLY A 141 -0.23 -28.11 8.46
N ALA A 142 -1.28 -28.88 8.13
CA ALA A 142 -1.66 -29.13 6.75
C ALA A 142 -2.44 -27.96 6.17
N VAL A 143 -1.98 -27.40 5.06
CA VAL A 143 -2.66 -26.33 4.33
C VAL A 143 -2.87 -26.71 2.87
N ARG A 144 -4.00 -26.29 2.30
CA ARG A 144 -4.30 -26.44 0.87
C ARG A 144 -5.06 -25.21 0.39
N TYR A 145 -4.44 -24.50 -0.55
CA TYR A 145 -5.03 -23.36 -1.25
C TYR A 145 -5.08 -23.69 -2.74
N SER A 146 -6.24 -23.54 -3.37
CA SER A 146 -6.43 -23.76 -4.80
C SER A 146 -6.90 -22.47 -5.43
N SER A 147 -6.09 -21.90 -6.33
CA SER A 147 -6.38 -20.66 -7.06
C SER A 147 -6.86 -19.52 -6.13
N ARG A 148 -6.12 -19.29 -5.03
CA ARG A 148 -6.39 -18.20 -4.09
C ARG A 148 -5.41 -17.06 -4.32
N THR A 149 -5.87 -15.82 -4.15
CA THR A 149 -4.97 -14.68 -4.13
C THR A 149 -4.09 -14.71 -2.89
N VAL A 150 -2.89 -14.15 -2.98
CA VAL A 150 -2.00 -14.10 -1.81
C VAL A 150 -2.64 -13.32 -0.66
N ALA A 151 -3.36 -12.24 -0.96
CA ALA A 151 -4.09 -11.47 0.04
C ALA A 151 -5.17 -12.30 0.76
N GLU A 152 -5.90 -13.19 0.04
CA GLU A 152 -6.86 -14.11 0.67
C GLU A 152 -6.16 -15.10 1.60
N ILE A 153 -4.97 -15.61 1.21
CA ILE A 153 -4.17 -16.51 2.04
C ILE A 153 -3.71 -15.79 3.31
N LEU A 154 -3.21 -14.55 3.19
CA LEU A 154 -2.81 -13.74 4.35
C LEU A 154 -3.98 -13.46 5.29
N ASN A 155 -5.17 -13.20 4.74
CA ASN A 155 -6.38 -13.00 5.53
C ASN A 155 -6.84 -14.29 6.24
N ASP A 156 -6.69 -15.46 5.59
CA ASP A 156 -6.94 -16.75 6.21
C ASP A 156 -5.97 -17.06 7.36
N ILE A 157 -4.68 -16.79 7.16
CA ILE A 157 -3.66 -16.89 8.21
C ILE A 157 -4.04 -16.00 9.40
N ARG A 158 -4.38 -14.75 9.14
CA ARG A 158 -4.81 -13.80 10.17
C ARG A 158 -5.97 -14.32 11.00
N LYS A 159 -7.00 -14.88 10.35
CA LYS A 159 -8.18 -15.45 11.02
C LYS A 159 -7.85 -16.67 11.86
N LYS A 160 -6.92 -17.52 11.41
CA LYS A 160 -6.54 -18.76 12.09
C LYS A 160 -5.56 -18.59 13.23
N THR A 161 -4.66 -17.63 13.10
CA THR A 161 -3.53 -17.45 14.03
C THR A 161 -3.64 -16.19 14.89
N ASN A 162 -4.60 -15.30 14.59
CA ASN A 162 -4.72 -13.96 15.17
C ASN A 162 -3.45 -13.09 14.99
N LEU A 163 -2.59 -13.42 14.02
CA LEU A 163 -1.45 -12.64 13.64
C LEU A 163 -1.88 -11.53 12.69
N HIS A 164 -1.18 -10.42 12.69
CA HIS A 164 -1.42 -9.30 11.78
C HIS A 164 -0.44 -9.36 10.61
N CYS A 165 -0.95 -9.12 9.40
CA CYS A 165 -0.14 -9.03 8.19
C CYS A 165 -0.37 -7.63 7.57
N TYR A 166 0.70 -6.88 7.36
CA TYR A 166 0.66 -5.51 6.82
C TYR A 166 1.98 -5.18 6.14
N PHE A 167 1.99 -4.14 5.31
CA PHE A 167 3.21 -3.64 4.70
C PHE A 167 3.78 -2.43 5.45
N ILE A 168 5.10 -2.33 5.51
CA ILE A 168 5.82 -1.09 5.75
C ILE A 168 6.74 -0.88 4.55
N GLY A 169 6.42 0.09 3.70
CA GLY A 169 7.06 0.23 2.41
C GLY A 169 6.88 -1.05 1.56
N LYS A 170 7.97 -1.71 1.20
CA LYS A 170 7.97 -2.96 0.40
C LYS A 170 8.20 -4.23 1.22
N VAL A 171 8.24 -4.11 2.54
CA VAL A 171 8.46 -5.24 3.45
C VAL A 171 7.11 -5.71 4.00
N LEU A 172 6.81 -6.98 3.81
CA LEU A 172 5.63 -7.63 4.37
C LEU A 172 5.94 -8.11 5.80
N TYR A 173 5.29 -7.51 6.76
CA TYR A 173 5.32 -7.95 8.15
C TYR A 173 4.17 -8.90 8.43
N CYS A 174 4.44 -9.99 9.15
CA CYS A 174 3.41 -10.90 9.63
C CYS A 174 3.78 -11.40 11.02
N GLY A 175 3.00 -11.04 12.05
CA GLY A 175 3.32 -11.41 13.43
C GLY A 175 2.44 -10.74 14.47
N ASN A 176 2.88 -10.82 15.72
CA ASN A 176 2.29 -10.12 16.86
C ASN A 176 2.84 -8.70 16.96
N VAL A 177 1.95 -7.71 16.98
CA VAL A 177 2.32 -6.29 17.06
C VAL A 177 3.04 -5.92 18.34
N TYR A 178 2.78 -6.64 19.43
CA TYR A 178 3.31 -6.33 20.78
C TYR A 178 4.72 -6.86 21.07
N SER A 179 5.40 -7.48 20.12
CA SER A 179 6.72 -8.07 20.34
C SER A 179 7.91 -7.19 19.93
N GLU A 180 7.67 -6.06 19.29
CA GLU A 180 8.72 -5.06 19.07
C GLU A 180 8.81 -4.14 20.28
N THR A 181 9.97 -4.14 20.94
CA THR A 181 10.30 -3.17 21.99
C THR A 181 10.33 -1.79 21.33
N VAL A 182 9.29 -1.00 21.51
CA VAL A 182 9.28 0.39 21.09
C VAL A 182 10.22 1.15 22.04
N SER A 183 11.41 1.43 21.58
CA SER A 183 12.36 2.29 22.29
C SER A 183 11.87 3.73 22.17
N TYR A 184 11.18 4.21 23.18
CA TYR A 184 10.87 5.63 23.31
C TYR A 184 12.15 6.36 23.71
N THR A 185 12.78 7.05 22.79
CA THR A 185 13.73 8.10 23.13
C THR A 185 12.96 9.31 23.63
N HIS A 186 12.87 9.48 24.95
CA HIS A 186 12.49 10.75 25.53
C HIS A 186 13.58 11.77 25.22
N LEU A 187 13.26 12.71 24.34
CA LEU A 187 14.00 13.97 24.25
C LEU A 187 13.54 14.85 25.43
N THR A 188 14.40 14.96 26.42
CA THR A 188 14.33 16.00 27.48
C THR A 188 14.82 17.32 26.91
#